data_39bf8aa8cc257bbe8e05d961b5111f5d
#
_entry.id   39bf8aa8cc257bbe8e05d961b5111f5d
#
_cell.length_a   1.000
_cell.length_b   1.000
_cell.length_c   1.000
_cell.angle_alpha   90.00
_cell.angle_beta   90.00
_cell.angle_gamma   90.00
#
_symmetry.space_group_name_H-M   'P 1'
#
loop_
_entity.id
_entity.type
_entity.pdbx_description
1 polymer ?
#
loop_
_entity_poly.entity_id
_entity_poly.type
_entity_poly.pdbx_seq_one_letter_code
_entity_poly.pdbx_strand_id
1 'polypeptide(L)'
;AGGSAMAADPIVIKFSHVVADSTPKGQGALMFQKLVAERLGDKVKVEVYPNSQLFGDGKEMEALALGDVQLIAPSLSKFDRYTKKLQVFDLPFLFDDIAAVDRFQASDIGHSLLRSMEKKGFIGLGYWHNGMKQLSANKPLRMPEDAKGLKFRIQASDVLLAQFEALGANPQKMAFSEVYQALQT
;
A
#
# COMPACT_ATOMS: atom_id res chain seq x y z
N ALA A 1 -43.75 26.42 16.83
CA ALA A 1 -42.89 26.39 15.68
C ALA A 1 -41.71 25.44 15.98
N GLY A 2 -41.81 24.18 15.57
CA GLY A 2 -40.73 23.20 15.66
C GLY A 2 -39.79 23.41 14.49
N GLY A 3 -38.61 23.96 14.74
CA GLY A 3 -37.55 24.00 13.73
C GLY A 3 -37.02 22.58 13.55
N SER A 4 -37.25 21.96 12.41
CA SER A 4 -36.56 20.75 12.01
C SER A 4 -35.07 21.10 11.88
N ALA A 5 -34.24 20.65 12.82
CA ALA A 5 -32.80 20.70 12.64
C ALA A 5 -32.47 19.85 11.39
N MET A 6 -32.05 20.48 10.32
CA MET A 6 -31.51 19.77 9.17
C MET A 6 -30.24 19.07 9.65
N ALA A 7 -30.25 17.74 9.56
CA ALA A 7 -29.03 16.97 9.79
C ALA A 7 -27.97 17.44 8.78
N ALA A 8 -26.76 17.73 9.26
CA ALA A 8 -25.66 18.07 8.38
C ALA A 8 -25.34 16.85 7.48
N ASP A 9 -24.98 17.11 6.23
CA ASP A 9 -24.57 16.05 5.32
C ASP A 9 -23.39 15.26 5.92
N PRO A 10 -23.36 13.91 5.75
CA PRO A 10 -22.28 13.10 6.30
C PRO A 10 -20.93 13.45 5.68
N ILE A 11 -19.89 13.36 6.47
CA ILE A 11 -18.51 13.40 5.96
C ILE A 11 -18.28 12.11 5.17
N VAL A 12 -17.96 12.22 3.88
CA VAL A 12 -17.66 11.07 3.03
C VAL A 12 -16.15 10.83 2.99
N ILE A 13 -15.74 9.61 3.36
CA ILE A 13 -14.35 9.13 3.25
C ILE A 13 -14.28 8.12 2.11
N LYS A 14 -13.70 8.48 0.99
CA LYS A 14 -13.38 7.56 -0.09
C LYS A 14 -12.06 6.85 0.21
N PHE A 15 -12.14 5.53 0.39
CA PHE A 15 -10.99 4.68 0.64
C PHE A 15 -10.67 3.86 -0.60
N SER A 16 -9.59 4.23 -1.30
CA SER A 16 -9.12 3.55 -2.51
C SER A 16 -8.00 2.56 -2.20
N HIS A 17 -8.06 1.37 -2.80
CA HIS A 17 -6.97 0.40 -2.77
C HIS A 17 -6.94 -0.48 -4.03
N VAL A 18 -5.81 -1.16 -4.26
CA VAL A 18 -5.54 -1.85 -5.55
C VAL A 18 -5.80 -3.35 -5.54
N VAL A 19 -6.19 -3.91 -4.40
CA VAL A 19 -6.39 -5.35 -4.23
C VAL A 19 -7.86 -5.74 -4.20
N ALA A 20 -8.16 -7.04 -4.35
CA ALA A 20 -9.52 -7.55 -4.23
C ALA A 20 -10.03 -7.52 -2.78
N ASP A 21 -11.34 -7.42 -2.60
CA ASP A 21 -11.99 -7.45 -1.28
C ASP A 21 -11.71 -8.73 -0.49
N SER A 22 -11.47 -9.85 -1.18
CA SER A 22 -11.14 -11.14 -0.56
C SER A 22 -9.75 -11.21 0.07
N THR A 23 -8.88 -10.25 -0.20
CA THR A 23 -7.53 -10.19 0.39
C THR A 23 -7.57 -9.68 1.83
N PRO A 24 -6.55 -9.96 2.66
CA PRO A 24 -6.47 -9.41 4.02
C PRO A 24 -6.64 -7.88 4.07
N LYS A 25 -6.01 -7.16 3.14
CA LYS A 25 -6.16 -5.69 3.04
C LYS A 25 -7.58 -5.29 2.66
N GLY A 26 -8.20 -5.97 1.68
CA GLY A 26 -9.58 -5.73 1.30
C GLY A 26 -10.54 -5.95 2.47
N GLN A 27 -10.40 -7.07 3.18
CA GLN A 27 -11.19 -7.35 4.39
C GLN A 27 -10.96 -6.30 5.48
N GLY A 28 -9.73 -5.82 5.65
CA GLY A 28 -9.42 -4.73 6.59
C GLY A 28 -10.14 -3.43 6.22
N ALA A 29 -10.20 -3.07 4.93
CA ALA A 29 -10.91 -1.88 4.45
C ALA A 29 -12.43 -1.99 4.69
N LEU A 30 -13.03 -3.15 4.42
CA LEU A 30 -14.44 -3.41 4.70
C LEU A 30 -14.74 -3.41 6.22
N MET A 31 -13.84 -3.95 7.04
CA MET A 31 -13.97 -3.89 8.48
C MET A 31 -13.89 -2.43 8.99
N PHE A 32 -12.98 -1.63 8.45
CA PHE A 32 -12.90 -0.20 8.77
C PHE A 32 -14.23 0.51 8.43
N GLN A 33 -14.78 0.29 7.23
CA GLN A 33 -16.08 0.83 6.82
C GLN A 33 -17.17 0.46 7.81
N LYS A 34 -17.27 -0.83 8.18
CA LYS A 34 -18.25 -1.34 9.14
C LYS A 34 -18.12 -0.67 10.50
N LEU A 35 -16.91 -0.63 11.06
CA LEU A 35 -16.66 -0.03 12.37
C LEU A 35 -16.96 1.47 12.42
N VAL A 36 -16.67 2.20 11.33
CA VAL A 36 -17.02 3.62 11.23
C VAL A 36 -18.56 3.79 11.26
N ALA A 37 -19.29 3.00 10.47
CA ALA A 37 -20.75 3.05 10.45
C ALA A 37 -21.35 2.72 11.84
N GLU A 38 -20.83 1.69 12.52
CA GLU A 38 -21.28 1.31 13.86
C GLU A 38 -21.01 2.38 14.94
N ARG A 39 -19.84 3.06 14.85
CA ARG A 39 -19.40 4.01 15.87
C ARG A 39 -19.84 5.44 15.66
N LEU A 40 -19.94 5.86 14.40
CA LEU A 40 -20.20 7.25 14.03
C LEU A 40 -21.58 7.45 13.38
N GLY A 41 -22.28 6.36 13.03
CA GLY A 41 -23.62 6.41 12.44
C GLY A 41 -23.63 7.25 11.16
N ASP A 42 -24.64 8.10 11.04
CA ASP A 42 -24.86 8.95 9.85
C ASP A 42 -23.89 10.15 9.75
N LYS A 43 -22.99 10.34 10.72
CA LYS A 43 -22.04 11.45 10.72
C LYS A 43 -20.91 11.26 9.72
N VAL A 44 -20.49 10.01 9.46
CA VAL A 44 -19.38 9.67 8.58
C VAL A 44 -19.75 8.45 7.75
N LYS A 45 -19.57 8.57 6.44
CA LYS A 45 -19.76 7.48 5.48
C LYS A 45 -18.41 7.10 4.87
N VAL A 46 -18.00 5.83 5.00
CA VAL A 46 -16.83 5.31 4.30
C VAL A 46 -17.29 4.59 3.04
N GLU A 47 -16.69 4.94 1.90
CA GLU A 47 -16.89 4.28 0.62
C GLU A 47 -15.59 3.58 0.23
N VAL A 48 -15.59 2.24 0.16
CA VAL A 48 -14.42 1.44 -0.21
C VAL A 48 -14.42 1.18 -1.71
N TYR A 49 -13.30 1.45 -2.36
CA TYR A 49 -13.07 1.25 -3.79
C TYR A 49 -11.88 0.31 -4.00
N PRO A 50 -12.13 -1.00 -4.15
CA PRO A 50 -11.11 -2.02 -4.35
C PRO A 50 -10.64 -2.09 -5.81
N ASN A 51 -9.68 -2.98 -6.09
CA ASN A 51 -9.25 -3.37 -7.44
C ASN A 51 -8.85 -2.19 -8.35
N SER A 52 -8.27 -1.13 -7.79
CA SER A 52 -7.92 0.08 -8.56
C SER A 52 -9.11 0.77 -9.24
N GLN A 53 -10.34 0.62 -8.72
CA GLN A 53 -11.55 1.18 -9.34
C GLN A 53 -11.54 2.70 -9.47
N LEU A 54 -10.97 3.41 -8.48
CA LEU A 54 -10.80 4.87 -8.58
C LEU A 54 -9.41 5.22 -9.10
N PHE A 55 -8.36 4.72 -8.42
CA PHE A 55 -6.98 5.04 -8.75
C PHE A 55 -6.11 3.78 -8.61
N GLY A 56 -5.23 3.57 -9.59
CA GLY A 56 -4.22 2.53 -9.55
C GLY A 56 -2.93 2.98 -8.87
N ASP A 57 -1.97 2.05 -8.79
CA ASP A 57 -0.63 2.28 -8.29
C ASP A 57 0.02 3.51 -8.94
N GLY A 58 0.64 4.35 -8.13
CA GLY A 58 1.32 5.56 -8.59
C GLY A 58 0.39 6.77 -8.79
N LYS A 59 -0.94 6.58 -8.81
CA LYS A 59 -1.93 7.66 -8.88
C LYS A 59 -2.66 7.92 -7.56
N GLU A 60 -2.72 6.94 -6.68
CA GLU A 60 -3.38 7.06 -5.39
C GLU A 60 -2.83 8.21 -4.53
N MET A 61 -1.49 8.39 -4.52
CA MET A 61 -0.84 9.46 -3.74
C MET A 61 -1.17 10.85 -4.28
N GLU A 62 -1.23 10.99 -5.61
CA GLU A 62 -1.61 12.24 -6.26
C GLU A 62 -3.08 12.57 -5.96
N ALA A 63 -3.96 11.58 -6.09
CA ALA A 63 -5.38 11.72 -5.77
C ALA A 63 -5.63 12.09 -4.29
N LEU A 64 -4.85 11.50 -3.36
CA LEU A 64 -4.90 11.86 -1.95
C LEU A 64 -4.43 13.30 -1.72
N ALA A 65 -3.35 13.73 -2.38
CA ALA A 65 -2.85 15.10 -2.27
C ALA A 65 -3.84 16.15 -2.79
N LEU A 66 -4.61 15.79 -3.83
CA LEU A 66 -5.65 16.65 -4.43
C LEU A 66 -6.98 16.59 -3.67
N GLY A 67 -7.16 15.63 -2.76
CA GLY A 67 -8.42 15.45 -2.02
C GLY A 67 -9.48 14.64 -2.77
N ASP A 68 -9.15 14.04 -3.91
CA ASP A 68 -10.07 13.18 -4.68
C ASP A 68 -10.41 11.90 -3.92
N VAL A 69 -9.49 11.42 -3.07
CA VAL A 69 -9.70 10.39 -2.06
C VAL A 69 -9.18 10.87 -0.71
N GLN A 70 -9.73 10.33 0.39
CA GLN A 70 -9.36 10.71 1.74
C GLN A 70 -8.50 9.68 2.44
N LEU A 71 -8.52 8.43 1.95
CA LEU A 71 -7.78 7.32 2.55
C LEU A 71 -7.26 6.37 1.47
N ILE A 72 -6.01 5.94 1.62
CA ILE A 72 -5.37 4.96 0.74
C ILE A 72 -4.54 3.98 1.56
N ALA A 73 -4.27 2.79 1.02
CA ALA A 73 -3.43 1.77 1.67
C ALA A 73 -2.44 1.13 0.67
N PRO A 74 -1.55 1.92 0.06
CA PRO A 74 -0.57 1.40 -0.88
C PRO A 74 0.57 0.65 -0.17
N SER A 75 1.32 -0.14 -0.94
CA SER A 75 2.62 -0.67 -0.45
C SER A 75 3.57 0.48 -0.13
N LEU A 76 4.36 0.35 0.95
CA LEU A 76 5.33 1.36 1.37
C LEU A 76 6.39 1.65 0.30
N SER A 77 6.67 0.70 -0.57
CA SER A 77 7.53 0.84 -1.75
C SER A 77 7.12 1.98 -2.70
N LYS A 78 5.83 2.33 -2.72
CA LYS A 78 5.26 3.33 -3.63
C LYS A 78 5.42 4.77 -3.17
N PHE A 79 5.92 4.97 -1.96
CA PHE A 79 6.19 6.30 -1.41
C PHE A 79 7.55 6.87 -1.84
N ASP A 80 8.27 6.20 -2.72
CA ASP A 80 9.63 6.53 -3.16
C ASP A 80 9.82 8.01 -3.55
N ARG A 81 8.86 8.57 -4.28
CA ARG A 81 8.89 10.00 -4.69
C ARG A 81 8.65 10.98 -3.53
N TYR A 82 8.06 10.51 -2.44
CA TYR A 82 7.69 11.34 -1.29
C TYR A 82 8.67 11.20 -0.14
N THR A 83 9.16 9.99 0.13
CA THR A 83 10.17 9.72 1.14
C THR A 83 10.96 8.47 0.82
N LYS A 84 12.28 8.53 0.97
CA LYS A 84 13.16 7.36 0.87
C LYS A 84 13.16 6.53 2.17
N LYS A 85 12.71 7.10 3.28
CA LYS A 85 12.77 6.45 4.60
C LYS A 85 11.94 5.16 4.67
N LEU A 86 10.78 5.13 4.01
CA LEU A 86 9.91 3.95 3.99
C LEU A 86 10.48 2.80 3.15
N GLN A 87 11.51 3.03 2.34
CA GLN A 87 12.21 1.96 1.61
C GLN A 87 13.00 1.02 2.52
N VAL A 88 13.16 1.33 3.81
CA VAL A 88 13.73 0.41 4.79
C VAL A 88 13.01 -0.95 4.77
N PHE A 89 11.71 -0.98 4.51
CA PHE A 89 10.91 -2.20 4.39
C PHE A 89 11.14 -2.98 3.09
N ASP A 90 11.86 -2.41 2.12
CA ASP A 90 12.24 -3.06 0.87
C ASP A 90 13.66 -3.67 0.93
N LEU A 91 14.43 -3.38 1.97
CA LEU A 91 15.77 -3.94 2.13
C LEU A 91 15.68 -5.46 2.32
N PRO A 92 16.45 -6.24 1.53
CA PRO A 92 16.43 -7.69 1.64
C PRO A 92 17.03 -8.13 2.99
N PHE A 93 16.44 -9.17 3.60
CA PHE A 93 16.94 -9.83 4.81
C PHE A 93 17.09 -8.93 6.04
N LEU A 94 16.48 -7.73 6.06
CA LEU A 94 16.51 -6.84 7.22
C LEU A 94 15.67 -7.39 8.37
N PHE A 95 14.58 -8.06 8.07
CA PHE A 95 13.66 -8.66 9.03
C PHE A 95 13.59 -10.17 8.81
N ASP A 96 13.76 -10.95 9.88
CA ASP A 96 13.72 -12.40 9.82
C ASP A 96 12.30 -12.93 9.57
N ASP A 97 11.30 -12.26 10.16
CA ASP A 97 9.89 -12.65 10.09
C ASP A 97 8.94 -11.45 10.29
N ILE A 98 7.64 -11.71 10.19
CA ILE A 98 6.59 -10.71 10.42
C ILE A 98 6.62 -10.18 11.86
N ALA A 99 6.95 -11.01 12.85
CA ALA A 99 7.01 -10.55 14.24
C ALA A 99 8.14 -9.54 14.47
N ALA A 100 9.27 -9.67 13.74
CA ALA A 100 10.34 -8.67 13.74
C ALA A 100 9.87 -7.35 13.12
N VAL A 101 9.08 -7.41 12.04
CA VAL A 101 8.46 -6.22 11.43
C VAL A 101 7.50 -5.56 12.41
N ASP A 102 6.64 -6.32 13.10
CA ASP A 102 5.70 -5.81 14.10
C ASP A 102 6.41 -5.06 15.22
N ARG A 103 7.47 -5.66 15.78
CA ARG A 103 8.28 -5.00 16.83
C ARG A 103 8.91 -3.70 16.32
N PHE A 104 9.43 -3.70 15.10
CA PHE A 104 10.02 -2.50 14.51
C PHE A 104 8.96 -1.42 14.30
N GLN A 105 7.81 -1.74 13.74
CA GLN A 105 6.72 -0.80 13.51
C GLN A 105 6.15 -0.21 14.81
N ALA A 106 6.12 -0.98 15.88
CA ALA A 106 5.68 -0.55 17.22
C ALA A 106 6.73 0.28 17.97
N SER A 107 7.97 0.36 17.49
CA SER A 107 9.03 1.16 18.11
C SER A 107 8.89 2.66 17.81
N ASP A 108 9.62 3.49 18.56
CA ASP A 108 9.69 4.94 18.31
C ASP A 108 10.18 5.26 16.90
N ILE A 109 11.10 4.45 16.37
CA ILE A 109 11.60 4.58 15.00
C ILE A 109 10.46 4.28 14.01
N GLY A 110 9.71 3.20 14.21
CA GLY A 110 8.56 2.85 13.38
C GLY A 110 7.50 3.95 13.38
N HIS A 111 7.15 4.50 14.53
CA HIS A 111 6.24 5.63 14.64
C HIS A 111 6.78 6.90 13.97
N SER A 112 8.08 7.18 14.08
CA SER A 112 8.71 8.30 13.38
C SER A 112 8.67 8.14 11.86
N LEU A 113 8.88 6.91 11.37
CA LEU A 113 8.77 6.59 9.94
C LEU A 113 7.35 6.76 9.42
N LEU A 114 6.35 6.31 10.18
CA LEU A 114 4.93 6.46 9.83
C LEU A 114 4.57 7.94 9.61
N ARG A 115 5.13 8.84 10.42
CA ARG A 115 4.91 10.28 10.33
C ARG A 115 5.86 11.03 9.40
N SER A 116 6.76 10.32 8.71
CA SER A 116 7.83 10.94 7.90
C SER A 116 7.33 11.82 6.75
N MET A 117 6.04 11.71 6.38
CA MET A 117 5.44 12.47 5.28
C MET A 117 4.49 13.59 5.73
N GLU A 118 4.33 13.83 7.03
CA GLU A 118 3.42 14.87 7.54
C GLU A 118 3.73 16.26 6.96
N LYS A 119 5.03 16.61 6.83
CA LYS A 119 5.46 17.87 6.21
C LYS A 119 5.10 18.00 4.73
N LYS A 120 4.68 16.90 4.09
CA LYS A 120 4.22 16.85 2.70
C LYS A 120 2.71 16.72 2.59
N GLY A 121 1.99 16.89 3.70
CA GLY A 121 0.54 16.85 3.75
C GLY A 121 -0.07 15.45 3.88
N PHE A 122 0.73 14.41 4.12
CA PHE A 122 0.24 13.05 4.29
C PHE A 122 0.37 12.59 5.73
N ILE A 123 -0.72 12.10 6.31
CA ILE A 123 -0.76 11.57 7.67
C ILE A 123 -0.77 10.05 7.61
N GLY A 124 0.28 9.42 8.16
CA GLY A 124 0.31 7.98 8.37
C GLY A 124 -0.51 7.60 9.60
N LEU A 125 -1.56 6.82 9.40
CA LEU A 125 -2.48 6.42 10.47
C LEU A 125 -2.07 5.10 11.13
N GLY A 126 -1.44 4.21 10.38
CA GLY A 126 -1.00 2.91 10.87
C GLY A 126 -0.36 2.08 9.76
N TYR A 127 0.21 0.95 10.14
CA TYR A 127 0.78 -0.01 9.22
C TYR A 127 -0.19 -1.19 9.02
N TRP A 128 -0.33 -1.63 7.78
CA TRP A 128 -1.01 -2.87 7.42
C TRP A 128 -0.05 -3.76 6.66
N HIS A 129 0.04 -5.04 7.04
CA HIS A 129 0.93 -5.98 6.40
C HIS A 129 0.49 -6.37 4.98
N ASN A 130 1.48 -6.43 4.07
CA ASN A 130 1.37 -7.15 2.80
C ASN A 130 1.99 -8.56 2.88
N GLY A 131 2.54 -8.94 4.02
CA GLY A 131 3.34 -10.16 4.18
C GLY A 131 4.82 -9.96 3.79
N MET A 132 5.61 -11.01 3.95
CA MET A 132 7.00 -11.05 3.49
C MET A 132 7.04 -11.16 1.97
N LYS A 133 7.96 -10.43 1.31
CA LYS A 133 8.09 -10.48 -0.16
C LYS A 133 8.55 -11.86 -0.61
N GLN A 134 7.88 -12.39 -1.62
CA GLN A 134 8.20 -13.66 -2.25
C GLN A 134 8.51 -13.44 -3.74
N LEU A 135 9.36 -14.31 -4.30
CA LEU A 135 9.61 -14.38 -5.73
C LEU A 135 8.86 -15.56 -6.33
N SER A 136 8.25 -15.34 -7.48
CA SER A 136 7.66 -16.41 -8.29
C SER A 136 8.28 -16.42 -9.68
N ALA A 137 8.50 -17.61 -10.23
CA ALA A 137 9.03 -17.82 -11.57
C ALA A 137 8.54 -19.14 -12.14
N ASN A 138 8.67 -19.32 -13.46
CA ASN A 138 8.31 -20.58 -14.16
C ASN A 138 9.38 -21.68 -13.99
N LYS A 139 10.42 -21.43 -13.22
CA LYS A 139 11.49 -22.36 -12.88
C LYS A 139 11.88 -22.23 -11.41
N PRO A 140 12.48 -23.23 -10.79
CA PRO A 140 13.01 -23.10 -9.45
C PRO A 140 14.07 -22.00 -9.35
N LEU A 141 13.98 -21.17 -8.30
CA LEU A 141 14.98 -20.19 -7.93
C LEU A 141 15.63 -20.66 -6.60
N ARG A 142 16.79 -21.27 -6.68
CA ARG A 142 17.52 -21.83 -5.52
C ARG A 142 18.74 -21.01 -5.15
N MET A 143 19.39 -20.44 -6.14
CA MET A 143 20.60 -19.63 -6.00
C MET A 143 20.37 -18.25 -6.67
N PRO A 144 21.09 -17.21 -6.27
CA PRO A 144 20.99 -15.88 -6.89
C PRO A 144 21.15 -15.91 -8.40
N GLU A 145 22.03 -16.76 -8.93
CA GLU A 145 22.32 -16.92 -10.35
C GLU A 145 21.12 -17.41 -11.16
N ASP A 146 20.17 -18.10 -10.51
CA ASP A 146 18.95 -18.59 -11.16
C ASP A 146 18.05 -17.43 -11.64
N ALA A 147 18.18 -16.25 -11.03
CA ALA A 147 17.43 -15.06 -11.39
C ALA A 147 18.00 -14.32 -12.60
N LYS A 148 19.25 -14.62 -13.00
CA LYS A 148 19.95 -13.92 -14.07
C LYS A 148 19.16 -13.94 -15.39
N GLY A 149 18.96 -12.75 -15.95
CA GLY A 149 18.26 -12.56 -17.22
C GLY A 149 16.74 -12.69 -17.14
N LEU A 150 16.16 -13.11 -16.00
CA LEU A 150 14.72 -13.19 -15.85
C LEU A 150 14.09 -11.81 -15.68
N LYS A 151 12.88 -11.64 -16.18
CA LYS A 151 12.07 -10.45 -15.96
C LYS A 151 11.29 -10.62 -14.64
N PHE A 152 11.41 -9.63 -13.75
CA PHE A 152 10.60 -9.59 -12.52
C PHE A 152 9.81 -8.29 -12.46
N ARG A 153 8.53 -8.40 -12.21
CA ARG A 153 7.75 -7.22 -11.84
C ARG A 153 8.15 -6.77 -10.42
N ILE A 154 8.37 -5.48 -10.26
CA ILE A 154 8.59 -4.85 -8.96
C ILE A 154 7.65 -3.65 -8.76
N GLN A 155 7.45 -3.26 -7.49
CA GLN A 155 6.84 -1.97 -7.17
C GLN A 155 7.83 -0.84 -7.50
N ALA A 156 7.34 0.40 -7.53
CA ALA A 156 8.14 1.59 -7.80
C ALA A 156 9.04 1.94 -6.59
N SER A 157 10.16 1.24 -6.46
CA SER A 157 11.16 1.43 -5.41
C SER A 157 12.56 1.30 -6.02
N ASP A 158 13.44 2.23 -5.68
CA ASP A 158 14.84 2.19 -6.13
C ASP A 158 15.61 1.06 -5.43
N VAL A 159 15.25 0.71 -4.19
CA VAL A 159 15.85 -0.41 -3.45
C VAL A 159 15.49 -1.72 -4.14
N LEU A 160 14.23 -1.94 -4.52
CA LEU A 160 13.84 -3.14 -5.27
C LEU A 160 14.51 -3.19 -6.64
N LEU A 161 14.60 -2.05 -7.34
CA LEU A 161 15.32 -1.96 -8.62
C LEU A 161 16.75 -2.45 -8.45
N ALA A 162 17.52 -1.85 -7.55
CA ALA A 162 18.92 -2.19 -7.30
C ALA A 162 19.10 -3.65 -6.85
N GLN A 163 18.19 -4.19 -6.04
CA GLN A 163 18.21 -5.58 -5.60
C GLN A 163 18.16 -6.55 -6.78
N PHE A 164 17.20 -6.35 -7.71
CA PHE A 164 17.06 -7.24 -8.87
C PHE A 164 18.16 -7.03 -9.91
N GLU A 165 18.67 -5.81 -10.09
CA GLU A 165 19.84 -5.55 -10.92
C GLU A 165 21.09 -6.25 -10.38
N ALA A 166 21.30 -6.26 -9.07
CA ALA A 166 22.39 -6.99 -8.43
C ALA A 166 22.34 -8.51 -8.64
N LEU A 167 21.14 -9.08 -8.85
CA LEU A 167 20.94 -10.47 -9.24
C LEU A 167 21.17 -10.72 -10.75
N GLY A 168 21.48 -9.68 -11.54
CA GLY A 168 21.56 -9.76 -12.99
C GLY A 168 20.21 -10.03 -13.67
N ALA A 169 19.11 -9.76 -12.95
CA ALA A 169 17.75 -9.85 -13.48
C ALA A 169 17.33 -8.55 -14.19
N ASN A 170 16.16 -8.59 -14.85
CA ASN A 170 15.56 -7.46 -15.53
C ASN A 170 14.30 -6.97 -14.78
N PRO A 171 14.44 -6.08 -13.80
CA PRO A 171 13.31 -5.58 -13.03
C PRO A 171 12.41 -4.66 -13.87
N GLN A 172 11.10 -4.83 -13.75
CA GLN A 172 10.08 -4.07 -14.44
C GLN A 172 9.18 -3.36 -13.41
N LYS A 173 9.32 -2.05 -13.26
CA LYS A 173 8.41 -1.22 -12.44
C LYS A 173 7.04 -1.19 -13.12
N MET A 174 6.01 -1.72 -12.46
CA MET A 174 4.69 -1.89 -13.08
C MET A 174 3.59 -1.78 -12.04
N ALA A 175 2.46 -1.12 -12.40
CA ALA A 175 1.28 -1.06 -11.56
C ALA A 175 0.71 -2.46 -11.33
N PHE A 176 0.10 -2.69 -10.15
CA PHE A 176 -0.42 -4.01 -9.81
C PHE A 176 -1.52 -4.48 -10.78
N SER A 177 -2.36 -3.57 -11.25
CA SER A 177 -3.42 -3.85 -12.22
C SER A 177 -2.94 -4.38 -13.57
N GLU A 178 -1.67 -4.15 -13.92
CA GLU A 178 -1.06 -4.57 -15.20
C GLU A 178 -0.37 -5.94 -15.12
N VAL A 179 -0.13 -6.44 -13.88
CA VAL A 179 0.71 -7.62 -13.64
C VAL A 179 0.12 -8.87 -14.26
N TYR A 180 -1.19 -9.09 -14.12
CA TYR A 180 -1.82 -10.30 -14.64
C TYR A 180 -1.65 -10.43 -16.16
N GLN A 181 -1.89 -9.34 -16.90
CA GLN A 181 -1.71 -9.32 -18.34
C GLN A 181 -0.24 -9.49 -18.75
N ALA A 182 0.68 -8.83 -18.02
CA ALA A 182 2.11 -8.93 -18.29
C ALA A 182 2.69 -10.34 -18.04
N LEU A 183 2.07 -11.14 -17.19
CA LEU A 183 2.47 -12.53 -16.95
C LEU A 183 2.00 -13.50 -18.05
N GLN A 184 1.09 -13.06 -18.93
CA GLN A 184 0.58 -13.87 -20.04
C GLN A 184 1.37 -13.69 -21.34
N THR A 185 2.21 -12.66 -21.44
CA THR A 185 3.03 -12.30 -22.61
C THR A 185 4.52 -12.53 -22.35
#